data_fba9cd5912cc559e2691198871647f4f
#
_entry.id   fba9cd5912cc559e2691198871647f4f
#
_cell.length_a   1.000
_cell.length_b   1.000
_cell.length_c   1.000
_cell.angle_alpha   90.00
_cell.angle_beta   90.00
_cell.angle_gamma   90.00
#
_symmetry.space_group_name_H-M   'P 1'
#
loop_
_entity.id
_entity.type
_entity.pdbx_description
1 polymer ?
#
loop_
_entity_poly.entity_id
_entity_poly.type
_entity_poly.pdbx_seq_one_letter_code
_entity_poly.pdbx_strand_id
1 'polypeptide(L)'
;MNKKQKKMLTRIIIAAVMIIALNLIQITGIAQLLLYLATYLIIGYDILKKAGKGIINRQVFDENFLMAVATVGAFALAIYSGSGDYNEAIAVMLFYQTGELFQSYAVGKSRKNISALMDIRPDYANIEINGKLEKVDPDEVGVDSTIVVQPGEKVPLDGIVIEGASSLNTSALTGESLPRDVKQGDEIISGCINMTGVLKIQTTKEFGESTVSKILELVENSSSRKSKSENFISKFAKVYTPAVCYGALALALLPPLVQMLFLGQTAQWGVWIYRALTFLVISCPCALVISIPLSFFAGIGGASKEGVLIKGSNYMETLSKAKYVVFDKTGTLTQGVFEVSAVHHNKMEEKKLLEYAALAECASSHPISKSLQKAYGKEIDRSRVSDIKEISGYGIIAKVDGNEVAAGNSKLMKKIGVEYHDCHRVGTIIHMAINGKYAGHIVISDILKPHSKEVIAELKKAGVEKTVMLTGDAKRVADQVAQSLGIDEVYSELLPADKVSKVEELLSTKAEKDKLAFVGDGINDAPVLTRADIGIAMGAMGSDAAIEAADVVLMDDDPLKISKAIKISRKCLRIVYQNIIFALVIKFACLGLGAIGIANMWFAIFADVGVMIIAILNAIRALRVHNL
;
A
#
# COMPACT_ATOMS: atom_id res chain seq x y z
N MET A 1 17.93 -5.43 18.43
CA MET A 1 18.97 -4.40 18.15
C MET A 1 20.07 -5.03 17.30
N ASN A 2 20.46 -4.36 16.22
CA ASN A 2 21.58 -4.82 15.38
C ASN A 2 22.95 -4.46 15.99
N LYS A 3 24.06 -4.97 15.37
CA LYS A 3 25.44 -4.74 15.87
C LYS A 3 25.79 -3.25 16.01
N LYS A 4 25.32 -2.40 15.09
CA LYS A 4 25.54 -0.96 15.08
C LYS A 4 24.82 -0.26 16.24
N GLN A 5 23.55 -0.63 16.47
CA GLN A 5 22.73 -0.10 17.57
C GLN A 5 23.29 -0.49 18.95
N LYS A 6 23.77 -1.73 19.11
CA LYS A 6 24.44 -2.16 20.35
C LYS A 6 25.69 -1.33 20.64
N LYS A 7 26.53 -1.11 19.61
CA LYS A 7 27.75 -0.28 19.76
C LYS A 7 27.41 1.17 20.17
N MET A 8 26.35 1.74 19.57
CA MET A 8 25.88 3.09 19.89
C MET A 8 25.37 3.17 21.35
N LEU A 9 24.55 2.20 21.77
CA LEU A 9 24.05 2.11 23.14
C LEU A 9 25.22 2.00 24.15
N THR A 10 26.22 1.18 23.88
CA THR A 10 27.40 1.06 24.76
C THR A 10 28.11 2.38 24.91
N ARG A 11 28.30 3.16 23.85
CA ARG A 11 28.93 4.49 23.88
C ARG A 11 28.10 5.51 24.70
N ILE A 12 26.78 5.48 24.55
CA ILE A 12 25.84 6.32 25.31
C ILE A 12 25.97 6.00 26.79
N ILE A 13 25.98 4.71 27.18
CA ILE A 13 26.11 4.28 28.58
C ILE A 13 27.47 4.72 29.17
N ILE A 14 28.56 4.47 28.42
CA ILE A 14 29.91 4.88 28.86
C ILE A 14 29.97 6.40 29.10
N ALA A 15 29.50 7.20 28.13
CA ALA A 15 29.53 8.65 28.28
C ALA A 15 28.62 9.15 29.42
N ALA A 16 27.46 8.55 29.63
CA ALA A 16 26.56 8.87 30.73
C ALA A 16 27.19 8.55 32.10
N VAL A 17 27.84 7.40 32.25
CA VAL A 17 28.55 7.03 33.47
C VAL A 17 29.74 7.98 33.71
N MET A 18 30.51 8.31 32.69
CA MET A 18 31.63 9.25 32.80
C MET A 18 31.17 10.63 33.21
N ILE A 19 30.11 11.18 32.65
CA ILE A 19 29.56 12.50 33.03
C ILE A 19 29.13 12.52 34.50
N ILE A 20 28.41 11.48 34.95
CA ILE A 20 27.98 11.35 36.35
C ILE A 20 29.20 11.28 37.28
N ALA A 21 30.16 10.44 36.93
CA ALA A 21 31.40 10.31 37.73
C ALA A 21 32.18 11.61 37.82
N LEU A 22 32.34 12.36 36.71
CA LEU A 22 33.04 13.63 36.66
C LEU A 22 32.34 14.72 37.49
N ASN A 23 31.02 14.74 37.52
CA ASN A 23 30.27 15.66 38.36
C ASN A 23 30.34 15.32 39.85
N LEU A 24 30.53 14.05 40.21
CA LEU A 24 30.66 13.62 41.61
C LEU A 24 32.08 13.87 42.17
N ILE A 25 33.13 13.76 41.34
CA ILE A 25 34.54 13.80 41.81
C ILE A 25 35.09 15.23 41.89
N GLN A 26 34.44 16.24 41.33
CA GLN A 26 34.84 17.66 41.36
C GLN A 26 36.34 17.91 41.01
N ILE A 27 36.79 17.36 39.91
CA ILE A 27 38.14 17.56 39.37
C ILE A 27 38.22 18.98 38.80
N THR A 28 39.34 19.70 39.03
CA THR A 28 39.57 21.07 38.54
C THR A 28 40.82 21.14 37.64
N GLY A 29 40.91 22.19 36.83
CA GLY A 29 42.09 22.50 36.01
C GLY A 29 42.17 21.68 34.72
N ILE A 30 43.39 21.46 34.22
CA ILE A 30 43.64 20.79 32.92
C ILE A 30 43.15 19.35 32.90
N ALA A 31 43.19 18.65 34.03
CA ALA A 31 42.68 17.29 34.13
C ALA A 31 41.15 17.21 33.88
N GLN A 32 40.40 18.18 34.39
CA GLN A 32 38.98 18.34 34.14
C GLN A 32 38.74 18.48 32.62
N LEU A 33 39.40 19.44 31.97
CA LEU A 33 39.26 19.66 30.52
C LEU A 33 39.55 18.40 29.71
N LEU A 34 40.64 17.68 30.00
CA LEU A 34 41.00 16.46 29.27
C LEU A 34 39.98 15.32 29.42
N LEU A 35 39.44 15.13 30.62
CA LEU A 35 38.45 14.09 30.89
C LEU A 35 37.09 14.41 30.23
N TYR A 36 36.65 15.67 30.30
CA TYR A 36 35.43 16.10 29.62
C TYR A 36 35.59 16.03 28.07
N LEU A 37 36.76 16.41 27.55
CA LEU A 37 37.08 16.30 26.12
C LEU A 37 37.09 14.82 25.66
N ALA A 38 37.67 13.91 26.47
CA ALA A 38 37.65 12.50 26.19
C ALA A 38 36.19 11.95 26.14
N THR A 39 35.35 12.34 27.11
CA THR A 39 33.94 11.98 27.16
C THR A 39 33.19 12.50 25.92
N TYR A 40 33.42 13.78 25.57
CA TYR A 40 32.83 14.39 24.37
C TYR A 40 33.23 13.67 23.08
N LEU A 41 34.51 13.29 22.94
CA LEU A 41 34.98 12.54 21.76
C LEU A 41 34.42 11.12 21.72
N ILE A 42 34.25 10.43 22.84
CA ILE A 42 33.63 9.09 22.89
C ILE A 42 32.21 9.14 22.37
N ILE A 43 31.41 10.12 22.78
CA ILE A 43 30.01 10.21 22.35
C ILE A 43 29.86 10.87 20.98
N GLY A 44 30.68 11.86 20.63
CA GLY A 44 30.53 12.72 19.45
C GLY A 44 31.31 12.30 18.20
N TYR A 45 32.25 11.35 18.32
CA TYR A 45 33.18 10.99 17.23
C TYR A 45 32.54 10.77 15.86
N ASP A 46 31.43 10.03 15.79
CA ASP A 46 30.75 9.71 14.52
C ASP A 46 30.03 10.93 13.92
N ILE A 47 29.47 11.79 14.74
CA ILE A 47 28.84 13.04 14.31
C ILE A 47 29.89 14.01 13.78
N LEU A 48 30.98 14.20 14.51
CA LEU A 48 32.10 15.04 14.08
C LEU A 48 32.71 14.54 12.77
N LYS A 49 32.87 13.21 12.63
CA LYS A 49 33.35 12.59 11.39
C LYS A 49 32.39 12.79 10.21
N LYS A 50 31.07 12.66 10.43
CA LYS A 50 30.04 12.92 9.42
C LYS A 50 30.02 14.40 9.03
N ALA A 51 30.04 15.32 9.98
CA ALA A 51 30.11 16.75 9.73
C ALA A 51 31.35 17.14 8.92
N GLY A 52 32.53 16.61 9.29
CA GLY A 52 33.77 16.82 8.52
C GLY A 52 33.69 16.29 7.08
N LYS A 53 33.12 15.10 6.87
CA LYS A 53 32.87 14.59 5.53
C LYS A 53 31.86 15.44 4.74
N GLY A 54 30.81 15.94 5.40
CA GLY A 54 29.84 16.86 4.80
C GLY A 54 30.50 18.14 4.27
N ILE A 55 31.39 18.73 5.07
CA ILE A 55 32.17 19.92 4.67
C ILE A 55 33.03 19.62 3.42
N ILE A 56 33.77 18.50 3.42
CA ILE A 56 34.61 18.08 2.28
C ILE A 56 33.78 17.85 1.02
N ASN A 57 32.59 17.26 1.15
CA ASN A 57 31.68 16.96 0.04
C ASN A 57 30.77 18.15 -0.36
N ARG A 58 31.03 19.37 0.15
CA ARG A 58 30.21 20.58 -0.07
C ARG A 58 28.74 20.45 0.34
N GLN A 59 28.43 19.54 1.24
CA GLN A 59 27.11 19.38 1.88
C GLN A 59 27.18 19.93 3.31
N VAL A 60 27.44 21.25 3.42
CA VAL A 60 27.79 21.91 4.68
C VAL A 60 26.58 22.08 5.62
N PHE A 61 25.36 22.18 5.07
CA PHE A 61 24.18 22.50 5.87
C PHE A 61 23.33 21.24 6.14
N ASP A 62 23.93 20.25 6.84
CA ASP A 62 23.19 19.09 7.33
C ASP A 62 23.02 19.14 8.87
N GLU A 63 22.21 18.22 9.40
CA GLU A 63 21.94 18.12 10.84
C GLU A 63 23.21 17.82 11.66
N ASN A 64 24.13 16.99 11.11
CA ASN A 64 25.38 16.67 11.80
C ASN A 64 26.30 17.88 11.91
N PHE A 65 26.33 18.74 10.88
CA PHE A 65 27.07 20.00 10.90
C PHE A 65 26.53 20.96 11.95
N LEU A 66 25.18 21.15 12.01
CA LEU A 66 24.56 22.01 13.04
C LEU A 66 24.92 21.56 14.45
N MET A 67 24.80 20.25 14.71
CA MET A 67 25.12 19.68 16.02
C MET A 67 26.60 19.78 16.36
N ALA A 68 27.47 19.54 15.39
CA ALA A 68 28.91 19.66 15.57
C ALA A 68 29.31 21.13 15.92
N VAL A 69 28.81 22.10 15.14
CA VAL A 69 29.07 23.53 15.38
C VAL A 69 28.56 23.98 16.75
N ALA A 70 27.33 23.60 17.10
CA ALA A 70 26.72 23.97 18.37
C ALA A 70 27.49 23.39 19.57
N THR A 71 27.85 22.11 19.52
CA THR A 71 28.51 21.45 20.67
C THR A 71 29.99 21.77 20.77
N VAL A 72 30.71 21.88 19.63
CA VAL A 72 32.12 22.39 19.65
C VAL A 72 32.15 23.86 20.11
N GLY A 73 31.21 24.67 19.63
CA GLY A 73 31.08 26.06 20.03
C GLY A 73 30.78 26.23 21.52
N ALA A 74 29.88 25.43 22.08
CA ALA A 74 29.59 25.43 23.52
C ALA A 74 30.81 25.01 24.36
N PHE A 75 31.55 23.99 23.88
CA PHE A 75 32.78 23.55 24.53
C PHE A 75 33.87 24.65 24.50
N ALA A 76 34.05 25.29 23.33
CA ALA A 76 34.99 26.39 23.18
C ALA A 76 34.61 27.62 24.03
N LEU A 77 33.30 27.93 24.15
CA LEU A 77 32.79 29.01 24.95
C LEU A 77 33.07 28.76 26.44
N ALA A 78 32.91 27.53 26.93
CA ALA A 78 33.22 27.12 28.29
C ALA A 78 34.72 27.29 28.62
N ILE A 79 35.62 27.01 27.66
CA ILE A 79 37.06 27.26 27.79
C ILE A 79 37.34 28.77 27.84
N TYR A 80 36.75 29.54 26.91
CA TYR A 80 36.96 30.98 26.80
C TYR A 80 36.49 31.75 28.06
N SER A 81 35.32 31.38 28.57
CA SER A 81 34.74 32.00 29.77
C SER A 81 35.40 31.54 31.07
N GLY A 82 36.22 30.49 31.03
CA GLY A 82 36.82 29.90 32.25
C GLY A 82 35.78 29.28 33.20
N SER A 83 34.54 29.08 32.76
CA SER A 83 33.45 28.56 33.57
C SER A 83 33.66 27.11 34.02
N GLY A 84 34.41 26.33 33.23
CA GLY A 84 34.57 24.88 33.45
C GLY A 84 33.30 24.07 33.25
N ASP A 85 32.23 24.67 32.74
CA ASP A 85 30.95 23.99 32.53
C ASP A 85 30.88 23.35 31.14
N TYR A 86 31.53 22.19 31.00
CA TYR A 86 31.52 21.38 29.79
C TYR A 86 30.33 20.45 29.71
N ASN A 87 29.51 20.39 30.77
CA ASN A 87 28.38 19.45 30.86
C ASN A 87 27.34 19.67 29.77
N GLU A 88 27.04 20.93 29.44
CA GLU A 88 26.01 21.23 28.41
C GLU A 88 26.36 20.66 27.04
N ALA A 89 27.60 20.84 26.57
CA ALA A 89 28.04 20.33 25.28
C ALA A 89 27.95 18.79 25.19
N ILE A 90 28.34 18.08 26.26
CA ILE A 90 28.30 16.63 26.30
C ILE A 90 26.85 16.14 26.46
N ALA A 91 26.03 16.82 27.26
CA ALA A 91 24.64 16.50 27.45
C ALA A 91 23.86 16.61 26.12
N VAL A 92 24.04 17.70 25.35
CA VAL A 92 23.46 17.85 24.01
C VAL A 92 23.80 16.67 23.12
N MET A 93 25.10 16.33 23.07
CA MET A 93 25.58 15.23 22.25
C MET A 93 25.03 13.86 22.71
N LEU A 94 24.94 13.65 24.02
CA LEU A 94 24.38 12.43 24.63
C LEU A 94 22.91 12.26 24.30
N PHE A 95 22.10 13.30 24.46
CA PHE A 95 20.67 13.26 24.14
C PHE A 95 20.44 13.12 22.64
N TYR A 96 21.22 13.80 21.79
CA TYR A 96 21.16 13.64 20.36
C TYR A 96 21.42 12.18 19.94
N GLN A 97 22.51 11.56 20.46
CA GLN A 97 22.83 10.16 20.19
C GLN A 97 21.75 9.19 20.72
N THR A 98 21.12 9.53 21.85
CA THR A 98 19.98 8.75 22.37
C THR A 98 18.79 8.84 21.43
N GLY A 99 18.51 10.03 20.90
CA GLY A 99 17.49 10.24 19.87
C GLY A 99 17.75 9.46 18.59
N GLU A 100 18.98 9.52 18.07
CA GLU A 100 19.44 8.74 16.90
C GLU A 100 19.29 7.23 17.13
N LEU A 101 19.64 6.74 18.32
CA LEU A 101 19.45 5.33 18.67
C LEU A 101 17.97 4.94 18.68
N PHE A 102 17.12 5.78 19.31
CA PHE A 102 15.67 5.53 19.36
C PHE A 102 15.06 5.55 17.95
N GLN A 103 15.45 6.51 17.12
CA GLN A 103 15.08 6.59 15.70
C GLN A 103 15.46 5.31 14.95
N SER A 104 16.74 4.93 15.02
CA SER A 104 17.25 3.73 14.35
C SER A 104 16.52 2.46 14.80
N TYR A 105 16.17 2.38 16.09
CA TYR A 105 15.38 1.28 16.63
C TYR A 105 13.93 1.30 16.13
N ALA A 106 13.25 2.46 16.16
CA ALA A 106 11.87 2.61 15.73
C ALA A 106 11.69 2.34 14.23
N VAL A 107 12.59 2.90 13.40
CA VAL A 107 12.61 2.64 11.95
C VAL A 107 12.90 1.16 11.67
N GLY A 108 13.89 0.58 12.39
CA GLY A 108 14.21 -0.85 12.25
C GLY A 108 13.05 -1.75 12.67
N LYS A 109 12.31 -1.41 13.73
CA LYS A 109 11.13 -2.15 14.16
C LYS A 109 9.96 -1.98 13.20
N SER A 110 9.74 -0.79 12.67
CA SER A 110 8.72 -0.55 11.64
C SER A 110 9.02 -1.31 10.34
N ARG A 111 10.27 -1.28 9.89
CA ARG A 111 10.72 -2.12 8.75
C ARG A 111 10.59 -3.61 9.05
N LYS A 112 10.88 -4.06 10.27
CA LYS A 112 10.73 -5.46 10.68
C LYS A 112 9.25 -5.89 10.79
N ASN A 113 8.34 -4.98 11.12
CA ASN A 113 6.90 -5.24 11.07
C ASN A 113 6.38 -5.34 9.62
N ILE A 114 7.00 -4.62 8.69
CA ILE A 114 6.80 -4.81 7.23
C ILE A 114 7.48 -6.10 6.78
N SER A 115 8.66 -6.42 7.31
CA SER A 115 9.40 -7.67 7.09
C SER A 115 8.74 -8.89 7.77
N ALA A 116 7.83 -8.71 8.73
CA ALA A 116 6.98 -9.80 9.23
C ALA A 116 5.86 -10.16 8.23
N LEU A 117 5.58 -9.25 7.27
CA LEU A 117 4.89 -9.59 6.02
C LEU A 117 5.84 -10.34 5.04
N MET A 118 7.15 -10.15 5.16
CA MET A 118 8.17 -10.94 4.46
C MET A 118 8.37 -12.34 5.07
N ASP A 119 7.73 -12.63 6.20
CA ASP A 119 7.63 -14.00 6.76
C ASP A 119 6.73 -14.90 5.89
N ILE A 120 6.14 -14.35 4.81
CA ILE A 120 5.49 -15.15 3.76
C ILE A 120 6.51 -15.83 2.84
N ARG A 121 7.78 -15.36 2.77
CA ARG A 121 8.81 -16.02 1.95
C ARG A 121 9.04 -17.43 2.47
N PRO A 122 8.94 -18.45 1.61
CA PRO A 122 9.30 -19.82 1.93
C PRO A 122 10.82 -19.94 2.07
N ASP A 123 11.27 -20.71 3.07
CA ASP A 123 12.70 -20.92 3.28
C ASP A 123 13.28 -22.04 2.40
N TYR A 124 12.43 -22.95 1.91
CA TYR A 124 12.80 -24.09 1.08
C TYR A 124 11.60 -24.63 0.30
N ALA A 125 11.88 -25.41 -0.74
CA ALA A 125 10.93 -26.26 -1.45
C ALA A 125 11.33 -27.73 -1.28
N ASN A 126 10.37 -28.65 -1.11
CA ASN A 126 10.64 -30.07 -1.13
C ASN A 126 10.40 -30.61 -2.55
N ILE A 127 11.42 -31.18 -3.18
CA ILE A 127 11.33 -31.86 -4.48
C ILE A 127 11.45 -33.37 -4.24
N GLU A 128 10.68 -34.16 -4.98
CA GLU A 128 10.77 -35.61 -4.93
C GLU A 128 11.82 -36.11 -5.94
N ILE A 129 12.99 -36.55 -5.45
CA ILE A 129 14.06 -37.15 -6.25
C ILE A 129 14.24 -38.61 -5.86
N ASN A 130 14.02 -39.53 -6.80
CA ASN A 130 14.13 -40.97 -6.58
C ASN A 130 13.31 -41.50 -5.36
N GLY A 131 12.10 -40.95 -5.16
CA GLY A 131 11.20 -41.31 -4.07
C GLY A 131 11.61 -40.79 -2.69
N LYS A 132 12.58 -39.86 -2.61
CA LYS A 132 12.95 -39.14 -1.39
C LYS A 132 12.71 -37.67 -1.54
N LEU A 133 12.23 -37.03 -0.47
CA LEU A 133 12.07 -35.58 -0.41
C LEU A 133 13.43 -34.95 -0.09
N GLU A 134 13.86 -34.05 -0.97
CA GLU A 134 15.04 -33.23 -0.81
C GLU A 134 14.66 -31.77 -0.69
N LYS A 135 15.26 -31.08 0.29
CA LYS A 135 15.04 -29.64 0.49
C LYS A 135 16.00 -28.86 -0.38
N VAL A 136 15.46 -28.04 -1.25
CA VAL A 136 16.21 -27.15 -2.14
C VAL A 136 15.81 -25.70 -1.92
N ASP A 137 16.64 -24.76 -2.36
CA ASP A 137 16.25 -23.34 -2.38
C ASP A 137 15.13 -23.15 -3.40
N PRO A 138 14.05 -22.40 -3.09
CA PRO A 138 12.99 -22.09 -4.05
C PRO A 138 13.49 -21.47 -5.36
N ASP A 139 14.60 -20.72 -5.33
CA ASP A 139 15.22 -20.13 -6.52
C ASP A 139 15.83 -21.18 -7.48
N GLU A 140 16.05 -22.42 -7.03
CA GLU A 140 16.59 -23.52 -7.83
C GLU A 140 15.50 -24.37 -8.50
N VAL A 141 14.22 -24.11 -8.19
CA VAL A 141 13.08 -24.87 -8.72
C VAL A 141 12.57 -24.25 -10.01
N GLY A 142 12.69 -24.97 -11.11
CA GLY A 142 12.19 -24.54 -12.41
C GLY A 142 10.68 -24.73 -12.60
N VAL A 143 10.17 -24.20 -13.69
CA VAL A 143 8.78 -24.43 -14.14
C VAL A 143 8.57 -25.91 -14.48
N ASP A 144 7.33 -26.39 -14.34
CA ASP A 144 6.93 -27.81 -14.54
C ASP A 144 7.57 -28.81 -13.55
N SER A 145 8.24 -28.35 -12.52
CA SER A 145 8.77 -29.18 -11.45
C SER A 145 7.64 -29.64 -10.51
N THR A 146 7.78 -30.86 -9.94
CA THR A 146 6.85 -31.34 -8.93
C THR A 146 7.42 -31.07 -7.53
N ILE A 147 6.72 -30.27 -6.75
CA ILE A 147 7.03 -29.98 -5.36
C ILE A 147 6.01 -30.65 -4.44
N VAL A 148 6.45 -30.98 -3.22
CA VAL A 148 5.61 -31.60 -2.19
C VAL A 148 5.50 -30.65 -1.00
N VAL A 149 4.28 -30.31 -0.61
CA VAL A 149 4.02 -29.40 0.52
C VAL A 149 3.29 -30.17 1.62
N GLN A 150 3.95 -30.31 2.76
CA GLN A 150 3.41 -31.01 3.92
C GLN A 150 2.52 -30.10 4.79
N PRO A 151 1.63 -30.63 5.62
CA PRO A 151 0.89 -29.84 6.60
C PRO A 151 1.83 -29.02 7.50
N GLY A 152 1.51 -27.73 7.67
CA GLY A 152 2.32 -26.75 8.40
C GLY A 152 3.39 -26.04 7.56
N GLU A 153 3.66 -26.49 6.34
CA GLU A 153 4.64 -25.86 5.45
C GLU A 153 3.99 -24.75 4.60
N LYS A 154 4.83 -23.77 4.21
CA LYS A 154 4.45 -22.74 3.24
C LYS A 154 4.56 -23.29 1.83
N VAL A 155 3.62 -22.94 0.98
CA VAL A 155 3.68 -23.22 -0.46
C VAL A 155 4.81 -22.39 -1.08
N PRO A 156 5.87 -23.03 -1.64
CA PRO A 156 7.06 -22.29 -2.05
C PRO A 156 6.91 -21.56 -3.40
N LEU A 157 6.18 -22.13 -4.34
CA LEU A 157 5.98 -21.59 -5.69
C LEU A 157 4.52 -21.65 -6.11
N ASP A 158 4.12 -20.82 -7.06
CA ASP A 158 2.81 -20.89 -7.70
C ASP A 158 2.71 -22.16 -8.57
N GLY A 159 1.55 -22.79 -8.58
CA GLY A 159 1.38 -24.02 -9.34
C GLY A 159 -0.04 -24.58 -9.36
N ILE A 160 -0.19 -25.79 -9.86
CA ILE A 160 -1.45 -26.53 -9.94
C ILE A 160 -1.34 -27.79 -9.09
N VAL A 161 -2.34 -28.08 -8.29
CA VAL A 161 -2.39 -29.31 -7.48
C VAL A 161 -2.58 -30.50 -8.40
N ILE A 162 -1.57 -31.40 -8.45
CA ILE A 162 -1.63 -32.61 -9.25
C ILE A 162 -2.09 -33.84 -8.44
N GLU A 163 -1.87 -33.81 -7.11
CA GLU A 163 -2.29 -34.89 -6.21
C GLU A 163 -2.55 -34.32 -4.80
N GLY A 164 -3.60 -34.81 -4.14
CA GLY A 164 -3.96 -34.43 -2.77
C GLY A 164 -5.14 -33.47 -2.69
N ALA A 165 -5.57 -33.24 -1.44
CA ALA A 165 -6.56 -32.23 -1.08
C ALA A 165 -6.21 -31.68 0.31
N SER A 166 -6.38 -30.40 0.53
CA SER A 166 -6.07 -29.74 1.80
C SER A 166 -6.85 -28.44 1.96
N SER A 167 -6.76 -27.85 3.16
CA SER A 167 -7.16 -26.48 3.43
C SER A 167 -5.91 -25.60 3.54
N LEU A 168 -5.93 -24.43 2.92
CA LEU A 168 -4.84 -23.46 2.92
C LEU A 168 -5.19 -22.26 3.79
N ASN A 169 -4.28 -21.89 4.65
CA ASN A 169 -4.37 -20.60 5.34
C ASN A 169 -3.75 -19.52 4.46
N THR A 170 -4.60 -18.63 3.97
CA THR A 170 -4.22 -17.49 3.09
C THR A 170 -4.09 -16.17 3.86
N SER A 171 -4.32 -16.18 5.19
CA SER A 171 -4.42 -14.95 6.00
C SER A 171 -3.20 -14.03 5.93
N ALA A 172 -2.01 -14.59 5.71
CA ALA A 172 -0.79 -13.81 5.57
C ALA A 172 -0.75 -13.00 4.26
N LEU A 173 -1.47 -13.44 3.23
CA LEU A 173 -1.55 -12.81 1.92
C LEU A 173 -2.81 -11.93 1.79
N THR A 174 -3.98 -12.51 2.08
CA THR A 174 -5.27 -11.85 1.85
C THR A 174 -5.80 -11.11 3.07
N GLY A 175 -5.32 -11.41 4.27
CA GLY A 175 -5.90 -10.96 5.53
C GLY A 175 -7.19 -11.70 5.93
N GLU A 176 -7.64 -12.68 5.14
CA GLU A 176 -8.81 -13.50 5.46
C GLU A 176 -8.47 -14.59 6.47
N SER A 177 -9.32 -14.75 7.48
CA SER A 177 -9.12 -15.78 8.52
C SER A 177 -9.70 -17.14 8.13
N LEU A 178 -10.55 -17.22 7.09
CA LEU A 178 -11.16 -18.46 6.65
C LEU A 178 -10.18 -19.24 5.74
N PRO A 179 -9.90 -20.52 6.06
CA PRO A 179 -9.09 -21.36 5.18
C PRO A 179 -9.78 -21.60 3.83
N ARG A 180 -8.99 -21.67 2.76
CA ARG A 180 -9.45 -22.03 1.41
C ARG A 180 -9.20 -23.51 1.17
N ASP A 181 -10.25 -24.27 0.86
CA ASP A 181 -10.10 -25.67 0.48
C ASP A 181 -9.59 -25.80 -0.97
N VAL A 182 -8.66 -26.73 -1.18
CA VAL A 182 -8.05 -27.02 -2.49
C VAL A 182 -7.99 -28.52 -2.72
N LYS A 183 -8.16 -28.90 -3.99
CA LYS A 183 -8.16 -30.27 -4.50
C LYS A 183 -7.39 -30.36 -5.80
N GLN A 184 -7.22 -31.55 -6.31
CA GLN A 184 -6.58 -31.81 -7.61
C GLN A 184 -7.21 -30.96 -8.73
N GLY A 185 -6.37 -30.29 -9.50
CA GLY A 185 -6.74 -29.38 -10.60
C GLY A 185 -6.90 -27.92 -10.20
N ASP A 186 -6.88 -27.61 -8.89
CA ASP A 186 -6.99 -26.22 -8.44
C ASP A 186 -5.63 -25.51 -8.51
N GLU A 187 -5.68 -24.21 -8.84
CA GLU A 187 -4.50 -23.34 -8.79
C GLU A 187 -4.16 -22.97 -7.35
N ILE A 188 -2.87 -22.99 -7.04
CA ILE A 188 -2.32 -22.65 -5.74
C ILE A 188 -1.26 -21.58 -5.89
N ILE A 189 -1.23 -20.67 -4.93
CA ILE A 189 -0.28 -19.54 -4.90
C ILE A 189 0.76 -19.72 -3.81
N SER A 190 1.96 -19.26 -4.07
CA SER A 190 3.06 -19.24 -3.10
C SER A 190 2.72 -18.38 -1.87
N GLY A 191 3.29 -18.74 -0.72
CA GLY A 191 3.12 -18.03 0.55
C GLY A 191 1.91 -18.44 1.40
N CYS A 192 0.97 -19.24 0.86
CA CYS A 192 -0.08 -19.89 1.66
C CYS A 192 0.53 -20.95 2.58
N ILE A 193 -0.08 -21.18 3.75
CA ILE A 193 0.32 -22.26 4.65
C ILE A 193 -0.62 -23.45 4.45
N ASN A 194 -0.06 -24.61 4.11
CA ASN A 194 -0.79 -25.86 4.02
C ASN A 194 -1.22 -26.34 5.41
N MET A 195 -2.49 -26.68 5.64
CA MET A 195 -2.99 -26.97 6.98
C MET A 195 -3.20 -28.45 7.27
N THR A 196 -3.76 -29.24 6.33
CA THR A 196 -4.30 -30.56 6.67
C THR A 196 -3.71 -31.72 5.87
N GLY A 197 -3.72 -31.69 4.55
CA GLY A 197 -3.29 -32.77 3.66
C GLY A 197 -1.93 -32.53 3.03
N VAL A 198 -1.27 -33.58 2.56
CA VAL A 198 -0.07 -33.45 1.71
C VAL A 198 -0.53 -33.08 0.30
N LEU A 199 0.12 -32.08 -0.28
CA LEU A 199 -0.15 -31.62 -1.64
C LEU A 199 1.07 -31.88 -2.52
N LYS A 200 0.87 -32.46 -3.71
CA LYS A 200 1.84 -32.42 -4.80
C LYS A 200 1.39 -31.36 -5.79
N ILE A 201 2.28 -30.45 -6.12
CA ILE A 201 2.02 -29.25 -6.92
C ILE A 201 2.99 -29.25 -8.08
N GLN A 202 2.49 -29.08 -9.29
CA GLN A 202 3.31 -28.79 -10.46
C GLN A 202 3.49 -27.28 -10.56
N THR A 203 4.72 -26.81 -10.56
CA THR A 203 5.07 -25.39 -10.60
C THR A 203 4.71 -24.79 -11.96
N THR A 204 4.13 -23.59 -11.95
CA THR A 204 3.76 -22.85 -13.16
C THR A 204 4.65 -21.64 -13.41
N LYS A 205 5.42 -21.21 -12.39
CA LYS A 205 6.32 -20.05 -12.45
C LYS A 205 7.62 -20.35 -11.71
N GLU A 206 8.70 -19.66 -12.09
CA GLU A 206 9.93 -19.60 -11.29
C GLU A 206 9.71 -18.75 -10.04
N PHE A 207 10.58 -18.92 -9.02
CA PHE A 207 10.41 -18.22 -7.75
C PHE A 207 10.41 -16.69 -7.90
N GLY A 208 11.28 -16.13 -8.74
CA GLY A 208 11.33 -14.68 -9.02
C GLY A 208 10.04 -14.10 -9.61
N GLU A 209 9.26 -14.93 -10.32
CA GLU A 209 7.97 -14.56 -10.92
C GLU A 209 6.77 -14.97 -10.05
N SER A 210 7.01 -15.64 -8.92
CA SER A 210 5.96 -16.11 -8.01
C SER A 210 5.19 -14.95 -7.36
N THR A 211 3.96 -15.22 -6.96
CA THR A 211 3.10 -14.24 -6.27
C THR A 211 3.78 -13.67 -5.02
N VAL A 212 4.45 -14.49 -4.22
CA VAL A 212 5.20 -14.03 -3.05
C VAL A 212 6.34 -13.10 -3.44
N SER A 213 7.16 -13.44 -4.44
CA SER A 213 8.27 -12.60 -4.88
C SER A 213 7.79 -11.23 -5.34
N LYS A 214 6.72 -11.17 -6.12
CA LYS A 214 6.13 -9.90 -6.58
C LYS A 214 5.58 -9.05 -5.43
N ILE A 215 4.90 -9.66 -4.46
CA ILE A 215 4.44 -8.96 -3.26
C ILE A 215 5.62 -8.38 -2.48
N LEU A 216 6.68 -9.16 -2.28
CA LEU A 216 7.87 -8.71 -1.58
C LEU A 216 8.56 -7.55 -2.29
N GLU A 217 8.70 -7.63 -3.61
CA GLU A 217 9.24 -6.55 -4.44
C GLU A 217 8.41 -5.28 -4.36
N LEU A 218 7.07 -5.38 -4.45
CA LEU A 218 6.17 -4.24 -4.31
C LEU A 218 6.30 -3.56 -2.95
N VAL A 219 6.40 -4.33 -1.88
CA VAL A 219 6.57 -3.81 -0.52
C VAL A 219 7.94 -3.15 -0.35
N GLU A 220 9.00 -3.74 -0.87
CA GLU A 220 10.36 -3.21 -0.82
C GLU A 220 10.49 -1.92 -1.65
N ASN A 221 9.96 -1.92 -2.86
CA ASN A 221 10.01 -0.77 -3.78
C ASN A 221 9.03 0.35 -3.38
N SER A 222 8.04 0.09 -2.53
CA SER A 222 7.09 1.11 -2.05
C SER A 222 7.76 2.30 -1.36
N SER A 223 8.97 2.09 -0.83
CA SER A 223 9.78 3.14 -0.20
C SER A 223 10.45 4.11 -1.18
N SER A 224 10.53 3.77 -2.46
CA SER A 224 11.23 4.58 -3.48
C SER A 224 10.38 5.75 -4.01
N ARG A 225 9.05 5.63 -3.98
CA ARG A 225 8.11 6.63 -4.52
C ARG A 225 7.61 7.58 -3.44
N LYS A 226 8.31 8.70 -3.29
CA LYS A 226 8.05 9.70 -2.23
C LYS A 226 6.76 10.50 -2.47
N SER A 227 5.99 10.70 -1.40
CA SER A 227 4.82 11.55 -1.37
C SER A 227 5.15 13.05 -1.58
N LYS A 228 4.13 13.86 -1.90
CA LYS A 228 4.28 15.33 -1.94
C LYS A 228 4.71 15.87 -0.59
N SER A 229 4.20 15.30 0.51
CA SER A 229 4.56 15.67 1.87
C SER A 229 6.03 15.38 2.18
N GLU A 230 6.58 14.23 1.77
CA GLU A 230 8.00 13.90 1.92
C GLU A 230 8.90 14.80 1.05
N ASN A 231 8.48 15.08 -0.18
CA ASN A 231 9.17 15.99 -1.08
C ASN A 231 9.17 17.44 -0.55
N PHE A 232 8.05 17.88 0.06
CA PHE A 232 7.98 19.18 0.72
C PHE A 232 9.01 19.29 1.84
N ILE A 233 9.09 18.29 2.72
CA ILE A 233 10.08 18.30 3.82
C ILE A 233 11.51 18.34 3.30
N SER A 234 11.81 17.56 2.24
CA SER A 234 13.13 17.58 1.63
C SER A 234 13.50 18.95 1.03
N LYS A 235 12.54 19.64 0.42
CA LYS A 235 12.71 21.02 -0.09
C LYS A 235 12.79 22.02 1.05
N PHE A 236 11.94 21.89 2.06
CA PHE A 236 11.93 22.74 3.25
C PHE A 236 13.28 22.70 3.95
N ALA A 237 13.82 21.52 4.22
CA ALA A 237 15.12 21.37 4.88
C ALA A 237 16.27 22.06 4.12
N LYS A 238 16.26 21.99 2.77
CA LYS A 238 17.27 22.65 1.94
C LYS A 238 17.30 24.18 2.05
N VAL A 239 16.17 24.81 2.34
CA VAL A 239 16.04 26.27 2.49
C VAL A 239 16.16 26.67 3.97
N TYR A 240 15.51 25.91 4.83
CA TYR A 240 15.43 26.17 6.26
C TYR A 240 16.80 26.13 6.93
N THR A 241 17.61 25.11 6.68
CA THR A 241 18.89 24.93 7.37
C THR A 241 19.90 26.06 7.08
N PRO A 242 20.13 26.48 5.83
CA PRO A 242 20.93 27.68 5.58
C PRO A 242 20.37 28.96 6.24
N ALA A 243 19.04 29.18 6.17
CA ALA A 243 18.41 30.35 6.77
C ALA A 243 18.65 30.40 8.28
N VAL A 244 18.54 29.26 8.95
CA VAL A 244 18.84 29.15 10.38
C VAL A 244 20.32 29.41 10.70
N CYS A 245 21.27 28.88 9.89
CA CYS A 245 22.68 29.14 10.08
C CYS A 245 23.01 30.64 9.98
N TYR A 246 22.46 31.30 8.94
CA TYR A 246 22.62 32.75 8.80
C TYR A 246 21.92 33.53 9.93
N GLY A 247 20.75 33.08 10.38
CA GLY A 247 20.06 33.66 11.55
C GLY A 247 20.86 33.53 12.83
N ALA A 248 21.46 32.39 13.10
CA ALA A 248 22.34 32.16 14.24
C ALA A 248 23.59 33.05 14.16
N LEU A 249 24.21 33.16 12.99
CA LEU A 249 25.35 34.04 12.76
C LEU A 249 24.99 35.51 13.03
N ALA A 250 23.84 35.94 12.51
CA ALA A 250 23.32 37.30 12.76
C ALA A 250 23.06 37.51 14.24
N LEU A 251 22.47 36.54 14.95
CA LEU A 251 22.24 36.61 16.40
C LEU A 251 23.52 36.66 17.21
N ALA A 252 24.60 36.00 16.76
CA ALA A 252 25.90 36.02 17.42
C ALA A 252 26.62 37.36 17.23
N LEU A 253 26.45 38.02 16.06
CA LEU A 253 27.27 39.19 15.68
C LEU A 253 26.54 40.53 15.85
N LEU A 254 25.28 40.63 15.38
CA LEU A 254 24.59 41.93 15.30
C LEU A 254 24.30 42.56 16.68
N PRO A 255 23.76 41.84 17.69
CA PRO A 255 23.44 42.48 18.96
C PRO A 255 24.68 42.99 19.72
N PRO A 256 25.80 42.21 19.82
CA PRO A 256 27.03 42.75 20.45
C PRO A 256 27.58 43.99 19.71
N LEU A 257 27.53 43.99 18.37
CA LEU A 257 27.96 45.15 17.57
C LEU A 257 27.08 46.37 17.82
N VAL A 258 25.75 46.17 17.89
CA VAL A 258 24.80 47.26 18.23
C VAL A 258 25.05 47.78 19.64
N GLN A 259 25.30 46.91 20.65
CA GLN A 259 25.66 47.31 22.01
C GLN A 259 26.90 48.18 22.02
N MET A 260 27.95 47.78 21.25
CA MET A 260 29.23 48.50 21.21
C MET A 260 29.13 49.82 20.43
N LEU A 261 28.52 49.82 19.23
CA LEU A 261 28.56 50.95 18.30
C LEU A 261 27.47 52.00 18.56
N PHE A 262 26.28 51.58 18.99
CA PHE A 262 25.13 52.47 19.13
C PHE A 262 24.72 52.75 20.57
N LEU A 263 24.97 51.80 21.50
CA LEU A 263 24.54 51.93 22.89
C LEU A 263 25.70 52.29 23.85
N GLY A 264 26.95 52.28 23.35
CA GLY A 264 28.13 52.56 24.19
C GLY A 264 28.35 51.60 25.36
N GLN A 265 27.73 50.41 25.27
CA GLN A 265 27.82 49.38 26.32
C GLN A 265 28.92 48.37 25.98
N THR A 266 29.44 47.68 27.00
CA THR A 266 30.39 46.58 26.80
C THR A 266 29.67 45.43 26.07
N ALA A 267 30.24 45.00 24.94
CA ALA A 267 29.70 43.93 24.14
C ALA A 267 29.72 42.59 24.90
N GLN A 268 28.54 42.00 25.08
CA GLN A 268 28.39 40.73 25.79
C GLN A 268 28.50 39.54 24.81
N TRP A 269 29.64 39.37 24.15
CA TRP A 269 29.89 38.35 23.14
C TRP A 269 29.54 36.94 23.61
N GLY A 270 29.93 36.53 24.80
CA GLY A 270 29.68 35.21 25.37
C GLY A 270 28.17 34.87 25.45
N VAL A 271 27.35 35.85 25.88
CA VAL A 271 25.90 35.69 26.01
C VAL A 271 25.25 35.49 24.64
N TRP A 272 25.62 36.30 23.66
CA TRP A 272 25.01 36.24 22.32
C TRP A 272 25.49 35.02 21.51
N ILE A 273 26.73 34.61 21.65
CA ILE A 273 27.26 33.37 21.12
C ILE A 273 26.51 32.18 21.72
N TYR A 274 26.33 32.15 23.05
CA TYR A 274 25.55 31.09 23.70
C TYR A 274 24.12 30.99 23.16
N ARG A 275 23.43 32.14 23.03
CA ARG A 275 22.08 32.19 22.43
C ARG A 275 22.07 31.69 21.00
N ALA A 276 23.06 32.04 20.18
CA ALA A 276 23.19 31.57 18.81
C ALA A 276 23.43 30.06 18.74
N LEU A 277 24.25 29.50 19.61
CA LEU A 277 24.47 28.05 19.69
C LEU A 277 23.21 27.31 20.15
N THR A 278 22.50 27.84 21.16
CA THR A 278 21.20 27.31 21.60
C THR A 278 20.17 27.35 20.46
N PHE A 279 20.12 28.47 19.71
CA PHE A 279 19.26 28.61 18.53
C PHE A 279 19.58 27.58 17.46
N LEU A 280 20.85 27.24 17.21
CA LEU A 280 21.26 26.19 16.28
C LEU A 280 20.77 24.81 16.71
N VAL A 281 20.89 24.46 18.01
CA VAL A 281 20.41 23.17 18.54
C VAL A 281 18.89 23.03 18.37
N ILE A 282 18.14 24.09 18.75
CA ILE A 282 16.66 24.09 18.58
C ILE A 282 16.26 23.88 17.12
N SER A 283 17.05 24.36 16.19
CA SER A 283 16.67 24.46 14.78
C SER A 283 16.69 23.15 14.00
N CYS A 284 17.22 22.04 14.53
CA CYS A 284 17.23 20.77 13.81
C CYS A 284 15.80 20.30 13.44
N PRO A 285 15.45 20.07 12.16
CA PRO A 285 14.11 19.61 11.80
C PRO A 285 13.94 18.08 11.98
N CYS A 286 14.67 17.45 12.92
CA CYS A 286 14.78 16.01 13.11
C CYS A 286 13.41 15.31 13.24
N ALA A 287 12.51 15.90 14.04
CA ALA A 287 11.16 15.36 14.23
C ALA A 287 10.36 15.24 12.93
N LEU A 288 10.49 16.21 12.01
CA LEU A 288 9.78 16.21 10.72
C LEU A 288 10.38 15.20 9.73
N VAL A 289 11.71 15.25 9.59
CA VAL A 289 12.45 14.41 8.64
C VAL A 289 12.23 12.93 8.90
N ILE A 290 12.02 12.55 10.17
CA ILE A 290 11.89 11.17 10.61
C ILE A 290 10.44 10.70 10.69
N SER A 291 9.58 11.50 11.35
CA SER A 291 8.21 11.03 11.66
C SER A 291 7.32 10.91 10.44
N ILE A 292 7.57 11.70 9.38
CA ILE A 292 6.72 11.68 8.18
C ILE A 292 6.93 10.41 7.36
N PRO A 293 8.15 10.06 6.92
CA PRO A 293 8.36 8.77 6.26
C PRO A 293 7.94 7.59 7.14
N LEU A 294 8.22 7.65 8.44
CA LEU A 294 7.81 6.59 9.38
C LEU A 294 6.28 6.44 9.45
N SER A 295 5.51 7.53 9.38
CA SER A 295 4.05 7.48 9.35
C SER A 295 3.54 6.78 8.09
N PHE A 296 4.11 7.09 6.92
CA PHE A 296 3.77 6.43 5.66
C PHE A 296 4.16 4.96 5.68
N PHE A 297 5.36 4.60 6.15
CA PHE A 297 5.76 3.21 6.30
C PHE A 297 4.83 2.43 7.23
N ALA A 298 4.46 3.03 8.35
CA ALA A 298 3.51 2.43 9.28
C ALA A 298 2.12 2.27 8.65
N GLY A 299 1.65 3.25 7.88
CA GLY A 299 0.39 3.21 7.17
C GLY A 299 0.35 2.13 6.07
N ILE A 300 1.39 2.06 5.24
CA ILE A 300 1.55 1.04 4.19
C ILE A 300 1.60 -0.36 4.83
N GLY A 301 2.41 -0.54 5.87
CA GLY A 301 2.50 -1.82 6.58
C GLY A 301 1.20 -2.20 7.29
N GLY A 302 0.42 -1.22 7.78
CA GLY A 302 -0.92 -1.45 8.31
C GLY A 302 -1.91 -1.89 7.23
N ALA A 303 -1.90 -1.22 6.07
CA ALA A 303 -2.75 -1.55 4.93
C ALA A 303 -2.47 -2.95 4.40
N SER A 304 -1.20 -3.30 4.28
CA SER A 304 -0.78 -4.62 3.80
C SER A 304 -1.26 -5.76 4.71
N LYS A 305 -1.30 -5.58 6.04
CA LYS A 305 -1.89 -6.56 6.97
C LYS A 305 -3.38 -6.82 6.76
N GLU A 306 -4.07 -5.87 6.16
CA GLU A 306 -5.49 -5.97 5.81
C GLU A 306 -5.69 -6.41 4.34
N GLY A 307 -4.64 -6.93 3.70
CA GLY A 307 -4.68 -7.38 2.31
C GLY A 307 -4.74 -6.24 1.28
N VAL A 308 -4.31 -5.03 1.64
CA VAL A 308 -4.26 -3.86 0.75
C VAL A 308 -2.81 -3.46 0.51
N LEU A 309 -2.28 -3.73 -0.67
CA LEU A 309 -0.92 -3.35 -1.07
C LEU A 309 -0.92 -1.97 -1.72
N ILE A 310 -0.22 -1.01 -1.13
CA ILE A 310 -0.06 0.34 -1.67
C ILE A 310 1.40 0.49 -2.12
N LYS A 311 1.62 0.75 -3.40
CA LYS A 311 2.95 0.76 -4.04
C LYS A 311 3.82 1.97 -3.69
N GLY A 312 3.37 2.88 -2.84
CA GLY A 312 4.18 4.04 -2.43
C GLY A 312 3.43 5.05 -1.57
N SER A 313 4.19 5.89 -0.87
CA SER A 313 3.63 6.95 -0.04
C SER A 313 2.88 8.02 -0.84
N ASN A 314 3.30 8.28 -2.10
CA ASN A 314 2.60 9.16 -3.03
C ASN A 314 1.18 8.65 -3.35
N TYR A 315 1.02 7.35 -3.53
CA TYR A 315 -0.28 6.73 -3.80
C TYR A 315 -1.17 6.74 -2.56
N MET A 316 -0.61 6.50 -1.37
CA MET A 316 -1.34 6.65 -0.12
C MET A 316 -1.84 8.09 0.08
N GLU A 317 -1.01 9.09 -0.21
CA GLU A 317 -1.41 10.50 -0.16
C GLU A 317 -2.51 10.81 -1.20
N THR A 318 -2.41 10.28 -2.42
CA THR A 318 -3.41 10.47 -3.48
C THR A 318 -4.73 9.81 -3.09
N LEU A 319 -4.69 8.56 -2.63
CA LEU A 319 -5.88 7.80 -2.21
C LEU A 319 -6.63 8.48 -1.05
N SER A 320 -5.91 9.12 -0.13
CA SER A 320 -6.53 9.87 0.98
C SER A 320 -7.42 11.02 0.50
N LYS A 321 -7.15 11.56 -0.70
CA LYS A 321 -7.87 12.67 -1.34
C LYS A 321 -8.91 12.21 -2.35
N ALA A 322 -9.14 10.88 -2.47
CA ALA A 322 -10.15 10.34 -3.38
C ALA A 322 -11.55 10.82 -3.02
N LYS A 323 -12.18 11.49 -3.97
CA LYS A 323 -13.56 12.00 -3.90
C LYS A 323 -14.44 11.36 -4.95
N TYR A 324 -13.85 10.87 -6.03
CA TYR A 324 -14.50 10.15 -7.12
C TYR A 324 -13.99 8.72 -7.13
N VAL A 325 -14.92 7.76 -7.15
CA VAL A 325 -14.57 6.33 -7.30
C VAL A 325 -15.32 5.80 -8.51
N VAL A 326 -14.57 5.37 -9.49
CA VAL A 326 -15.07 4.84 -10.76
C VAL A 326 -14.81 3.34 -10.77
N PHE A 327 -15.84 2.56 -11.01
CA PHE A 327 -15.78 1.11 -11.02
C PHE A 327 -15.93 0.58 -12.45
N ASP A 328 -15.13 -0.39 -12.84
CA ASP A 328 -15.58 -1.34 -13.84
C ASP A 328 -16.70 -2.22 -13.24
N LYS A 329 -17.59 -2.75 -14.06
CA LYS A 329 -18.64 -3.64 -13.59
C LYS A 329 -18.12 -5.06 -13.41
N THR A 330 -17.63 -5.63 -14.51
CA THR A 330 -17.34 -7.07 -14.64
C THR A 330 -16.02 -7.43 -13.92
N GLY A 331 -16.04 -8.48 -13.10
CA GLY A 331 -14.85 -8.85 -12.31
C GLY A 331 -14.56 -7.92 -11.11
N THR A 332 -15.18 -6.75 -11.03
CA THR A 332 -14.97 -5.74 -9.97
C THR A 332 -16.14 -5.69 -9.00
N LEU A 333 -17.33 -5.30 -9.45
CA LEU A 333 -18.56 -5.32 -8.65
C LEU A 333 -19.31 -6.65 -8.79
N THR A 334 -18.99 -7.41 -9.83
CA THR A 334 -19.52 -8.74 -10.10
C THR A 334 -18.40 -9.77 -10.09
N GLN A 335 -18.77 -11.04 -10.00
CA GLN A 335 -17.81 -12.15 -9.96
C GLN A 335 -17.21 -12.49 -11.34
N GLY A 336 -17.73 -11.89 -12.43
CA GLY A 336 -17.40 -12.30 -13.80
C GLY A 336 -17.91 -13.71 -14.15
N VAL A 337 -18.76 -14.26 -13.28
CA VAL A 337 -19.38 -15.56 -13.46
C VAL A 337 -20.83 -15.37 -13.86
N PHE A 338 -21.17 -15.88 -15.03
CA PHE A 338 -22.52 -15.84 -15.53
C PHE A 338 -23.31 -17.04 -14.98
N GLU A 339 -24.50 -16.79 -14.46
CA GLU A 339 -25.42 -17.84 -14.02
C GLU A 339 -26.81 -17.64 -14.62
N VAL A 340 -27.50 -18.77 -14.83
CA VAL A 340 -28.89 -18.75 -15.25
C VAL A 340 -29.74 -18.24 -14.10
N SER A 341 -30.26 -17.02 -14.24
CA SER A 341 -31.08 -16.35 -13.22
C SER A 341 -32.56 -16.62 -13.35
N ALA A 342 -33.02 -16.97 -14.55
CA ALA A 342 -34.40 -17.36 -14.82
C ALA A 342 -34.54 -18.12 -16.13
N VAL A 343 -35.50 -19.01 -16.16
CA VAL A 343 -35.95 -19.71 -17.40
C VAL A 343 -37.42 -19.40 -17.57
N HIS A 344 -37.76 -18.78 -18.68
CA HIS A 344 -39.15 -18.47 -19.03
C HIS A 344 -39.56 -19.33 -20.25
N HIS A 345 -40.44 -20.25 -20.01
CA HIS A 345 -40.93 -21.18 -21.02
C HIS A 345 -42.32 -20.80 -21.58
N ASN A 346 -42.60 -21.16 -22.80
CA ASN A 346 -43.92 -20.93 -23.40
C ASN A 346 -44.78 -22.22 -23.34
N LYS A 347 -44.39 -23.31 -24.04
CA LYS A 347 -45.14 -24.58 -24.09
C LYS A 347 -44.28 -25.78 -23.67
N MET A 348 -43.03 -25.57 -23.35
CA MET A 348 -42.06 -26.60 -23.00
C MET A 348 -41.73 -26.54 -21.52
N GLU A 349 -41.47 -27.66 -20.88
CA GLU A 349 -41.01 -27.69 -19.48
C GLU A 349 -39.66 -26.99 -19.32
N GLU A 350 -39.50 -26.21 -18.24
CA GLU A 350 -38.31 -25.41 -17.94
C GLU A 350 -37.02 -26.24 -18.02
N LYS A 351 -37.01 -27.43 -17.40
CA LYS A 351 -35.86 -28.33 -17.44
C LYS A 351 -35.46 -28.76 -18.84
N LYS A 352 -36.45 -28.99 -19.70
CA LYS A 352 -36.21 -29.40 -21.07
C LYS A 352 -35.74 -28.26 -21.96
N LEU A 353 -36.19 -27.02 -21.70
CA LEU A 353 -35.71 -25.84 -22.37
C LEU A 353 -34.22 -25.59 -22.05
N LEU A 354 -33.86 -25.73 -20.78
CA LEU A 354 -32.47 -25.60 -20.33
C LEU A 354 -31.57 -26.71 -20.88
N GLU A 355 -32.07 -27.98 -20.92
CA GLU A 355 -31.35 -29.09 -21.53
C GLU A 355 -31.05 -28.82 -23.02
N TYR A 356 -32.03 -28.38 -23.79
CA TYR A 356 -31.85 -28.09 -25.21
C TYR A 356 -30.91 -26.92 -25.46
N ALA A 357 -30.93 -25.89 -24.57
CA ALA A 357 -29.99 -24.79 -24.63
C ALA A 357 -28.55 -25.25 -24.34
N ALA A 358 -28.36 -26.05 -23.30
CA ALA A 358 -27.04 -26.56 -22.91
C ALA A 358 -26.44 -27.50 -23.99
N LEU A 359 -27.29 -28.34 -24.61
CA LEU A 359 -26.90 -29.22 -25.71
C LEU A 359 -26.57 -28.43 -26.99
N ALA A 360 -27.39 -27.45 -27.39
CA ALA A 360 -27.12 -26.62 -28.57
C ALA A 360 -25.79 -25.85 -28.45
N GLU A 361 -25.46 -25.39 -27.24
CA GLU A 361 -24.25 -24.61 -26.90
C GLU A 361 -23.05 -25.49 -26.51
N CYS A 362 -23.11 -26.82 -26.68
CA CYS A 362 -22.10 -27.76 -26.15
C CYS A 362 -20.72 -27.64 -26.81
N ALA A 363 -20.62 -27.05 -27.98
CA ALA A 363 -19.36 -26.87 -28.71
C ALA A 363 -18.73 -25.46 -28.48
N SER A 364 -19.48 -24.52 -27.94
CA SER A 364 -19.01 -23.15 -27.73
C SER A 364 -18.21 -23.00 -26.44
N SER A 365 -17.10 -22.29 -26.50
CA SER A 365 -16.28 -21.93 -25.34
C SER A 365 -16.74 -20.64 -24.66
N HIS A 366 -17.80 -20.01 -25.16
CA HIS A 366 -18.29 -18.74 -24.66
C HIS A 366 -18.76 -18.87 -23.20
N PRO A 367 -18.50 -17.86 -22.31
CA PRO A 367 -18.90 -17.90 -20.89
C PRO A 367 -20.41 -18.18 -20.68
N ILE A 368 -21.26 -17.66 -21.56
CA ILE A 368 -22.69 -17.92 -21.57
C ILE A 368 -22.99 -19.41 -21.78
N SER A 369 -22.31 -20.05 -22.71
CA SER A 369 -22.47 -21.47 -23.00
C SER A 369 -22.07 -22.35 -21.82
N LYS A 370 -20.95 -22.01 -21.16
CA LYS A 370 -20.51 -22.68 -19.92
C LYS A 370 -21.53 -22.54 -18.80
N SER A 371 -22.17 -21.39 -18.69
CA SER A 371 -23.19 -21.10 -17.68
C SER A 371 -24.46 -21.97 -17.91
N LEU A 372 -24.88 -22.13 -19.16
CA LEU A 372 -26.00 -23.04 -19.52
C LEU A 372 -25.68 -24.50 -19.20
N GLN A 373 -24.47 -24.94 -19.55
CA GLN A 373 -24.02 -26.31 -19.26
C GLN A 373 -23.93 -26.58 -17.76
N LYS A 374 -23.39 -25.60 -16.96
CA LYS A 374 -23.35 -25.68 -15.52
C LYS A 374 -24.74 -25.75 -14.89
N ALA A 375 -25.67 -24.93 -15.38
CA ALA A 375 -27.05 -24.92 -14.90
C ALA A 375 -27.81 -26.20 -15.22
N TYR A 376 -27.53 -26.83 -16.35
CA TYR A 376 -28.06 -28.13 -16.69
C TYR A 376 -27.61 -29.22 -15.71
N GLY A 377 -26.37 -29.16 -15.21
CA GLY A 377 -25.87 -30.00 -14.12
C GLY A 377 -25.73 -31.49 -14.40
N LYS A 378 -25.81 -31.89 -15.67
CA LYS A 378 -25.62 -33.27 -16.14
C LYS A 378 -24.54 -33.29 -17.20
N GLU A 379 -23.97 -34.48 -17.39
CA GLU A 379 -23.00 -34.70 -18.46
C GLU A 379 -23.64 -34.44 -19.84
N ILE A 380 -22.94 -33.71 -20.69
CA ILE A 380 -23.40 -33.34 -22.03
C ILE A 380 -23.16 -34.52 -23.00
N ASP A 381 -24.22 -35.18 -23.39
CA ASP A 381 -24.16 -36.22 -24.43
C ASP A 381 -24.10 -35.58 -25.83
N ARG A 382 -22.89 -35.42 -26.34
CA ARG A 382 -22.66 -34.84 -27.67
C ARG A 382 -23.22 -35.67 -28.83
N SER A 383 -23.51 -36.96 -28.60
CA SER A 383 -24.10 -37.81 -29.65
C SER A 383 -25.53 -37.39 -30.05
N ARG A 384 -26.20 -36.65 -29.17
CA ARG A 384 -27.55 -36.11 -29.39
C ARG A 384 -27.57 -34.83 -30.23
N VAL A 385 -26.37 -34.27 -30.56
CA VAL A 385 -26.24 -32.98 -31.23
C VAL A 385 -25.56 -33.13 -32.58
N SER A 386 -26.15 -32.55 -33.62
CA SER A 386 -25.58 -32.49 -34.96
C SER A 386 -25.81 -31.13 -35.63
N ASP A 387 -25.17 -30.89 -36.77
CA ASP A 387 -25.34 -29.68 -37.60
C ASP A 387 -25.19 -28.35 -36.86
N ILE A 388 -24.20 -28.24 -35.96
CA ILE A 388 -23.93 -27.02 -35.17
C ILE A 388 -23.42 -25.90 -36.09
N LYS A 389 -24.14 -24.78 -36.12
CA LYS A 389 -23.79 -23.56 -36.86
C LYS A 389 -23.76 -22.38 -35.91
N GLU A 390 -22.58 -21.90 -35.58
CA GLU A 390 -22.42 -20.65 -34.84
C GLU A 390 -22.52 -19.45 -35.79
N ILE A 391 -23.36 -18.48 -35.43
CA ILE A 391 -23.56 -17.24 -36.19
C ILE A 391 -23.03 -16.09 -35.31
N SER A 392 -21.86 -15.61 -35.65
CA SER A 392 -21.17 -14.58 -34.88
C SER A 392 -22.06 -13.35 -34.63
N GLY A 393 -22.19 -12.94 -33.34
CA GLY A 393 -23.03 -11.82 -32.91
C GLY A 393 -24.55 -12.11 -32.90
N TYR A 394 -24.99 -13.33 -33.18
CA TYR A 394 -26.41 -13.74 -33.17
C TYR A 394 -26.70 -14.89 -32.22
N GLY A 395 -25.92 -15.95 -32.23
CA GLY A 395 -26.12 -17.16 -31.45
C GLY A 395 -25.83 -18.45 -32.25
N ILE A 396 -26.42 -19.56 -31.82
CA ILE A 396 -26.18 -20.92 -32.38
C ILE A 396 -27.48 -21.51 -32.93
N ILE A 397 -27.36 -22.25 -34.02
CA ILE A 397 -28.40 -23.17 -34.53
C ILE A 397 -27.78 -24.55 -34.56
N ALA A 398 -28.44 -25.53 -33.94
CA ALA A 398 -28.00 -26.94 -33.92
C ALA A 398 -29.20 -27.87 -34.00
N LYS A 399 -28.97 -29.12 -34.41
CA LYS A 399 -29.98 -30.19 -34.29
C LYS A 399 -29.76 -30.96 -32.99
N VAL A 400 -30.74 -30.96 -32.10
CA VAL A 400 -30.76 -31.68 -30.84
C VAL A 400 -31.89 -32.69 -30.85
N ASP A 401 -31.58 -33.98 -30.70
CA ASP A 401 -32.54 -35.07 -30.79
C ASP A 401 -33.41 -35.00 -32.09
N GLY A 402 -32.80 -34.62 -33.23
CA GLY A 402 -33.46 -34.43 -34.50
C GLY A 402 -34.29 -33.16 -34.65
N ASN A 403 -34.43 -32.33 -33.60
CA ASN A 403 -35.11 -31.05 -33.67
C ASN A 403 -34.12 -29.92 -33.96
N GLU A 404 -34.50 -29.00 -34.85
CA GLU A 404 -33.73 -27.79 -35.07
C GLU A 404 -33.91 -26.83 -33.89
N VAL A 405 -32.84 -26.52 -33.18
CA VAL A 405 -32.80 -25.64 -31.99
C VAL A 405 -31.98 -24.40 -32.33
N ALA A 406 -32.58 -23.23 -32.24
CA ALA A 406 -31.92 -21.96 -32.36
C ALA A 406 -31.86 -21.30 -30.97
N ALA A 407 -30.64 -21.01 -30.49
CA ALA A 407 -30.39 -20.33 -29.24
C ALA A 407 -29.58 -19.03 -29.49
N GLY A 408 -30.09 -17.87 -29.07
CA GLY A 408 -29.39 -16.61 -29.32
C GLY A 408 -30.19 -15.37 -28.97
N ASN A 409 -29.68 -14.22 -29.41
CA ASN A 409 -30.30 -12.93 -29.11
C ASN A 409 -31.53 -12.63 -29.99
N SER A 410 -32.20 -11.52 -29.74
CA SER A 410 -33.36 -11.06 -30.51
C SER A 410 -33.07 -10.89 -32.02
N LYS A 411 -31.81 -10.59 -32.38
CA LYS A 411 -31.40 -10.48 -33.79
C LYS A 411 -31.46 -11.85 -34.51
N LEU A 412 -31.10 -12.93 -33.80
CA LEU A 412 -31.23 -14.30 -34.32
C LEU A 412 -32.69 -14.63 -34.58
N MET A 413 -33.59 -14.35 -33.62
CA MET A 413 -35.04 -14.63 -33.79
C MET A 413 -35.63 -13.88 -34.99
N LYS A 414 -35.27 -12.60 -35.15
CA LYS A 414 -35.68 -11.84 -36.34
C LYS A 414 -35.13 -12.43 -37.64
N LYS A 415 -33.89 -12.89 -37.65
CA LYS A 415 -33.24 -13.49 -38.83
C LYS A 415 -33.92 -14.80 -39.30
N ILE A 416 -34.37 -15.60 -38.33
CA ILE A 416 -35.09 -16.89 -38.63
C ILE A 416 -36.61 -16.71 -38.72
N GLY A 417 -37.13 -15.48 -38.63
CA GLY A 417 -38.56 -15.16 -38.80
C GLY A 417 -39.44 -15.64 -37.62
N VAL A 418 -38.90 -15.78 -36.44
CA VAL A 418 -39.63 -16.22 -35.24
C VAL A 418 -40.01 -15.01 -34.38
N GLU A 419 -41.31 -14.87 -34.10
CA GLU A 419 -41.79 -13.89 -33.12
C GLU A 419 -41.36 -14.30 -31.73
N TYR A 420 -40.80 -13.34 -30.95
CA TYR A 420 -40.32 -13.56 -29.60
C TYR A 420 -40.99 -12.61 -28.62
N HIS A 421 -40.96 -12.94 -27.31
CA HIS A 421 -41.47 -12.08 -26.26
C HIS A 421 -40.32 -11.34 -25.57
N ASP A 422 -40.50 -10.05 -25.34
CA ASP A 422 -39.56 -9.24 -24.56
C ASP A 422 -39.58 -9.69 -23.08
N CYS A 423 -38.39 -9.77 -22.50
CA CYS A 423 -38.25 -10.09 -21.10
C CYS A 423 -38.00 -8.82 -20.29
N HIS A 424 -38.67 -8.70 -19.13
CA HIS A 424 -38.51 -7.57 -18.22
C HIS A 424 -37.42 -7.81 -17.16
N ARG A 425 -36.86 -9.03 -17.06
CA ARG A 425 -35.78 -9.32 -16.10
C ARG A 425 -34.43 -8.82 -16.59
N VAL A 426 -33.54 -8.57 -15.62
CA VAL A 426 -32.17 -8.08 -15.84
C VAL A 426 -31.28 -9.24 -16.25
N GLY A 427 -30.55 -9.07 -17.32
CA GLY A 427 -29.54 -10.03 -17.78
C GLY A 427 -29.46 -10.12 -19.29
N THR A 428 -28.54 -10.96 -19.75
CA THR A 428 -28.45 -11.35 -21.16
C THR A 428 -29.55 -12.35 -21.46
N ILE A 429 -30.41 -12.03 -22.40
CA ILE A 429 -31.55 -12.87 -22.77
C ILE A 429 -31.13 -13.75 -23.93
N ILE A 430 -31.23 -15.07 -23.74
CA ILE A 430 -31.08 -16.07 -24.79
C ILE A 430 -32.48 -16.56 -25.16
N HIS A 431 -32.95 -16.14 -26.32
CA HIS A 431 -34.18 -16.64 -26.89
C HIS A 431 -33.97 -18.02 -27.50
N MET A 432 -34.95 -18.90 -27.32
CA MET A 432 -34.92 -20.25 -27.80
C MET A 432 -36.08 -20.47 -28.79
N ALA A 433 -35.74 -20.99 -29.98
CA ALA A 433 -36.73 -21.47 -30.93
C ALA A 433 -36.45 -22.93 -31.29
N ILE A 434 -37.50 -23.74 -31.41
CA ILE A 434 -37.43 -25.16 -31.73
C ILE A 434 -38.35 -25.41 -32.94
N ASN A 435 -37.77 -25.97 -33.99
CA ASN A 435 -38.47 -26.23 -35.26
C ASN A 435 -39.23 -24.98 -35.77
N GLY A 436 -38.57 -23.82 -35.73
CA GLY A 436 -39.13 -22.55 -36.18
C GLY A 436 -40.22 -21.93 -35.28
N LYS A 437 -40.47 -22.48 -34.10
CA LYS A 437 -41.45 -21.95 -33.13
C LYS A 437 -40.75 -21.47 -31.85
N TYR A 438 -41.17 -20.32 -31.34
CA TYR A 438 -40.66 -19.78 -30.09
C TYR A 438 -40.96 -20.70 -28.90
N ALA A 439 -39.93 -21.16 -28.23
CA ALA A 439 -40.01 -22.08 -27.08
C ALA A 439 -39.90 -21.38 -25.71
N GLY A 440 -39.24 -20.23 -25.67
CA GLY A 440 -39.03 -19.48 -24.47
C GLY A 440 -37.71 -18.69 -24.48
N HIS A 441 -37.29 -18.22 -23.32
CA HIS A 441 -36.00 -17.57 -23.19
C HIS A 441 -35.37 -17.86 -21.82
N ILE A 442 -34.05 -17.80 -21.79
CA ILE A 442 -33.21 -17.99 -20.60
C ILE A 442 -32.53 -16.67 -20.30
N VAL A 443 -32.60 -16.24 -19.07
CA VAL A 443 -31.94 -15.03 -18.60
C VAL A 443 -30.68 -15.42 -17.87
N ILE A 444 -29.57 -14.88 -18.32
CA ILE A 444 -28.23 -15.08 -17.73
C ILE A 444 -27.78 -13.75 -17.15
N SER A 445 -27.39 -13.76 -15.90
CA SER A 445 -26.90 -12.58 -15.20
C SER A 445 -25.53 -12.83 -14.62
N ASP A 446 -24.70 -11.80 -14.64
CA ASP A 446 -23.46 -11.78 -13.88
C ASP A 446 -23.77 -11.57 -12.38
N ILE A 447 -23.15 -12.35 -11.52
CA ILE A 447 -23.46 -12.36 -10.08
C ILE A 447 -22.72 -11.19 -9.41
N LEU A 448 -23.44 -10.40 -8.63
CA LEU A 448 -22.82 -9.38 -7.77
C LEU A 448 -21.91 -10.04 -6.75
N LYS A 449 -20.73 -9.46 -6.51
CA LYS A 449 -19.88 -9.90 -5.40
C LYS A 449 -20.56 -9.64 -4.05
N PRO A 450 -20.27 -10.44 -3.05
CA PRO A 450 -20.64 -10.09 -1.67
C PRO A 450 -20.16 -8.68 -1.35
N HIS A 451 -20.90 -7.93 -0.56
CA HIS A 451 -20.60 -6.58 -0.11
C HIS A 451 -20.55 -5.47 -1.20
N SER A 452 -20.84 -5.75 -2.50
CA SER A 452 -20.84 -4.72 -3.54
C SER A 452 -21.82 -3.57 -3.28
N LYS A 453 -22.94 -3.84 -2.64
CA LYS A 453 -23.88 -2.78 -2.20
C LYS A 453 -23.36 -2.05 -0.98
N GLU A 454 -22.77 -2.78 -0.05
CA GLU A 454 -22.27 -2.24 1.21
C GLU A 454 -21.08 -1.30 1.00
N VAL A 455 -20.17 -1.63 0.06
CA VAL A 455 -19.03 -0.77 -0.24
C VAL A 455 -19.43 0.61 -0.71
N ILE A 456 -20.50 0.75 -1.52
CA ILE A 456 -20.97 2.07 -2.00
C ILE A 456 -21.42 2.93 -0.82
N ALA A 457 -22.14 2.34 0.14
CA ALA A 457 -22.55 3.05 1.36
C ALA A 457 -21.34 3.44 2.23
N GLU A 458 -20.36 2.54 2.39
CA GLU A 458 -19.14 2.78 3.17
C GLU A 458 -18.22 3.83 2.53
N LEU A 459 -18.15 3.88 1.20
CA LEU A 459 -17.42 4.93 0.48
C LEU A 459 -18.04 6.31 0.70
N LYS A 460 -19.37 6.41 0.67
CA LYS A 460 -20.08 7.67 0.96
C LYS A 460 -19.84 8.11 2.42
N LYS A 461 -19.90 7.19 3.38
CA LYS A 461 -19.54 7.46 4.79
C LYS A 461 -18.06 7.87 4.93
N ALA A 462 -17.17 7.27 4.15
CA ALA A 462 -15.77 7.66 4.09
C ALA A 462 -15.55 9.03 3.40
N GLY A 463 -16.60 9.70 2.90
CA GLY A 463 -16.53 11.04 2.30
C GLY A 463 -16.11 11.02 0.83
N VAL A 464 -16.41 9.95 0.10
CA VAL A 464 -16.45 9.93 -1.37
C VAL A 464 -17.70 10.68 -1.80
N GLU A 465 -17.57 11.59 -2.75
CA GLU A 465 -18.64 12.47 -3.18
C GLU A 465 -19.43 11.89 -4.36
N LYS A 466 -18.75 11.10 -5.19
CA LYS A 466 -19.35 10.55 -6.41
C LYS A 466 -18.82 9.14 -6.70
N THR A 467 -19.77 8.24 -6.93
CA THR A 467 -19.50 6.87 -7.40
C THR A 467 -20.01 6.70 -8.82
N VAL A 468 -19.20 6.14 -9.70
CA VAL A 468 -19.50 5.98 -11.12
C VAL A 468 -19.25 4.53 -11.53
N MET A 469 -20.09 3.97 -12.40
CA MET A 469 -19.88 2.65 -12.99
C MET A 469 -19.68 2.76 -14.50
N LEU A 470 -18.65 2.13 -15.03
CA LEU A 470 -18.40 1.98 -16.46
C LEU A 470 -18.64 0.52 -16.86
N THR A 471 -19.34 0.29 -17.96
CA THR A 471 -19.61 -1.07 -18.45
C THR A 471 -19.85 -1.11 -19.96
N GLY A 472 -19.50 -2.24 -20.59
CA GLY A 472 -19.88 -2.54 -21.98
C GLY A 472 -21.30 -3.08 -22.13
N ASP A 473 -22.03 -3.30 -21.03
CA ASP A 473 -23.38 -3.85 -21.07
C ASP A 473 -24.39 -2.88 -21.68
N ALA A 474 -25.50 -3.42 -22.13
CA ALA A 474 -26.66 -2.65 -22.59
C ALA A 474 -27.19 -1.72 -21.48
N LYS A 475 -27.59 -0.52 -21.84
CA LYS A 475 -28.02 0.55 -20.94
C LYS A 475 -28.99 0.07 -19.87
N ARG A 476 -30.01 -0.70 -20.25
CA ARG A 476 -31.04 -1.21 -19.32
C ARG A 476 -30.44 -2.07 -18.19
N VAL A 477 -29.48 -2.96 -18.51
CA VAL A 477 -28.79 -3.81 -17.53
C VAL A 477 -27.94 -2.97 -16.61
N ALA A 478 -27.18 -2.03 -17.18
CA ALA A 478 -26.30 -1.13 -16.45
C ALA A 478 -27.09 -0.24 -15.45
N ASP A 479 -28.17 0.39 -15.90
CA ASP A 479 -29.03 1.24 -15.06
C ASP A 479 -29.62 0.45 -13.86
N GLN A 480 -30.09 -0.78 -14.08
CA GLN A 480 -30.66 -1.60 -13.02
C GLN A 480 -29.61 -2.04 -11.98
N VAL A 481 -28.42 -2.43 -12.43
CA VAL A 481 -27.30 -2.78 -11.53
C VAL A 481 -26.89 -1.54 -10.70
N ALA A 482 -26.70 -0.39 -11.35
CA ALA A 482 -26.34 0.86 -10.67
C ALA A 482 -27.37 1.25 -9.62
N GLN A 483 -28.66 1.16 -9.96
CA GLN A 483 -29.76 1.46 -9.02
C GLN A 483 -29.77 0.49 -7.84
N SER A 484 -29.57 -0.81 -8.07
CA SER A 484 -29.54 -1.82 -7.00
C SER A 484 -28.40 -1.63 -6.01
N LEU A 485 -27.26 -1.12 -6.47
CA LEU A 485 -26.08 -0.85 -5.68
C LEU A 485 -26.07 0.56 -5.05
N GLY A 486 -26.89 1.49 -5.57
CA GLY A 486 -26.93 2.90 -5.13
C GLY A 486 -25.76 3.74 -5.66
N ILE A 487 -25.27 3.42 -6.88
CA ILE A 487 -24.23 4.15 -7.59
C ILE A 487 -24.84 5.44 -8.19
N ASP A 488 -24.09 6.54 -8.17
CA ASP A 488 -24.62 7.87 -8.53
C ASP A 488 -24.74 8.07 -10.04
N GLU A 489 -23.78 7.55 -10.82
CA GLU A 489 -23.79 7.64 -12.29
C GLU A 489 -23.35 6.33 -12.95
N VAL A 490 -23.88 6.04 -14.13
CA VAL A 490 -23.52 4.88 -14.93
C VAL A 490 -23.37 5.25 -16.39
N TYR A 491 -22.34 4.70 -17.00
CA TYR A 491 -22.09 4.79 -18.45
C TYR A 491 -22.03 3.38 -19.02
N SER A 492 -22.88 3.10 -19.97
CA SER A 492 -23.12 1.80 -20.59
C SER A 492 -22.66 1.76 -22.04
N GLU A 493 -22.62 0.57 -22.61
CA GLU A 493 -22.28 0.30 -24.02
C GLU A 493 -20.90 0.82 -24.44
N LEU A 494 -19.95 0.90 -23.46
CA LEU A 494 -18.61 1.41 -23.68
C LEU A 494 -17.68 0.34 -24.24
N LEU A 495 -16.93 0.68 -25.26
CA LEU A 495 -15.73 -0.06 -25.68
C LEU A 495 -14.55 0.29 -24.74
N PRO A 496 -13.48 -0.52 -24.73
CA PRO A 496 -12.31 -0.24 -23.88
C PRO A 496 -11.72 1.17 -24.05
N ALA A 497 -11.66 1.68 -25.29
CA ALA A 497 -11.19 3.03 -25.57
C ALA A 497 -12.14 4.12 -25.01
N ASP A 498 -13.45 3.86 -25.03
CA ASP A 498 -14.45 4.79 -24.54
C ASP A 498 -14.37 4.92 -23.01
N LYS A 499 -14.04 3.83 -22.30
CA LYS A 499 -13.79 3.85 -20.84
C LYS A 499 -12.65 4.83 -20.50
N VAL A 500 -11.54 4.79 -21.26
CA VAL A 500 -10.41 5.71 -21.06
C VAL A 500 -10.85 7.16 -21.26
N SER A 501 -11.51 7.44 -22.40
CA SER A 501 -12.01 8.78 -22.72
C SER A 501 -12.98 9.30 -21.65
N LYS A 502 -13.82 8.43 -21.08
CA LYS A 502 -14.76 8.82 -20.03
C LYS A 502 -14.07 9.13 -18.70
N VAL A 503 -13.03 8.38 -18.35
CA VAL A 503 -12.20 8.70 -17.17
C VAL A 503 -11.47 10.04 -17.39
N GLU A 504 -10.97 10.32 -18.58
CA GLU A 504 -10.34 11.62 -18.90
C GLU A 504 -11.34 12.78 -18.79
N GLU A 505 -12.56 12.59 -19.25
CA GLU A 505 -13.64 13.59 -19.08
C GLU A 505 -13.91 13.87 -17.59
N LEU A 506 -14.04 12.82 -16.77
CA LEU A 506 -14.24 12.94 -15.33
C LEU A 506 -13.03 13.60 -14.63
N LEU A 507 -11.81 13.31 -15.08
CA LEU A 507 -10.59 13.96 -14.59
C LEU A 507 -10.55 15.46 -14.91
N SER A 508 -11.08 15.86 -16.06
CA SER A 508 -11.12 17.28 -16.48
C SER A 508 -12.17 18.11 -15.75
N THR A 509 -13.25 17.48 -15.29
CA THR A 509 -14.39 18.15 -14.65
C THR A 509 -14.28 18.28 -13.13
N LYS A 510 -13.44 17.47 -12.49
CA LYS A 510 -13.22 17.52 -11.03
C LYS A 510 -12.35 18.69 -10.60
N ALA A 511 -12.45 19.12 -9.34
CA ALA A 511 -11.53 20.10 -8.77
C ALA A 511 -10.08 19.55 -8.71
N GLU A 512 -9.08 20.38 -8.91
CA GLU A 512 -7.66 19.98 -8.97
C GLU A 512 -7.18 19.25 -7.69
N LYS A 513 -7.70 19.67 -6.53
CA LYS A 513 -7.37 19.05 -5.23
C LYS A 513 -7.99 17.67 -5.04
N ASP A 514 -9.10 17.38 -5.70
CA ASP A 514 -9.84 16.13 -5.58
C ASP A 514 -9.22 15.07 -6.48
N LYS A 515 -9.28 13.80 -6.06
CA LYS A 515 -8.66 12.70 -6.76
C LYS A 515 -9.70 11.66 -7.17
N LEU A 516 -9.48 11.10 -8.36
CA LEU A 516 -10.29 10.05 -8.94
C LEU A 516 -9.55 8.71 -8.80
N ALA A 517 -10.20 7.75 -8.13
CA ALA A 517 -9.77 6.36 -8.09
C ALA A 517 -10.56 5.55 -9.11
N PHE A 518 -9.87 4.78 -9.95
CA PHE A 518 -10.49 3.78 -10.81
C PHE A 518 -10.24 2.39 -10.23
N VAL A 519 -11.28 1.58 -10.19
CA VAL A 519 -11.26 0.20 -9.66
C VAL A 519 -11.63 -0.76 -10.78
N GLY A 520 -10.74 -1.72 -11.06
CA GLY A 520 -10.93 -2.73 -12.10
C GLY A 520 -10.28 -4.05 -11.76
N ASP A 521 -10.49 -5.09 -12.60
CA ASP A 521 -9.84 -6.40 -12.46
C ASP A 521 -8.41 -6.42 -13.02
N GLY A 522 -8.04 -5.41 -13.78
CA GLY A 522 -6.68 -5.17 -14.29
C GLY A 522 -6.31 -5.89 -15.57
N ILE A 523 -7.05 -6.90 -16.01
CA ILE A 523 -6.72 -7.64 -17.26
C ILE A 523 -7.08 -6.79 -18.48
N ASN A 524 -8.32 -6.30 -18.52
CA ASN A 524 -8.83 -5.50 -19.62
C ASN A 524 -8.73 -3.99 -19.40
N ASP A 525 -8.57 -3.58 -18.14
CA ASP A 525 -8.66 -2.18 -17.71
C ASP A 525 -7.30 -1.54 -17.43
N ALA A 526 -6.18 -2.21 -17.72
CA ALA A 526 -4.83 -1.68 -17.50
C ALA A 526 -4.62 -0.26 -18.06
N PRO A 527 -5.10 0.10 -19.27
CA PRO A 527 -5.00 1.47 -19.77
C PRO A 527 -5.79 2.49 -18.92
N VAL A 528 -6.94 2.09 -18.37
CA VAL A 528 -7.79 2.95 -17.54
C VAL A 528 -7.18 3.12 -16.15
N LEU A 529 -6.66 2.01 -15.55
CA LEU A 529 -5.96 2.02 -14.27
C LEU A 529 -4.78 2.99 -14.26
N THR A 530 -3.98 2.97 -15.33
CA THR A 530 -2.80 3.86 -15.44
C THR A 530 -3.18 5.32 -15.73
N ARG A 531 -4.36 5.57 -16.30
CA ARG A 531 -4.82 6.92 -16.65
C ARG A 531 -5.46 7.67 -15.49
N ALA A 532 -6.08 6.97 -14.55
CA ALA A 532 -6.69 7.56 -13.35
C ALA A 532 -5.66 8.28 -12.46
N ASP A 533 -6.11 9.14 -11.53
CA ASP A 533 -5.20 9.69 -10.50
C ASP A 533 -4.62 8.57 -9.62
N ILE A 534 -5.39 7.49 -9.42
CA ILE A 534 -4.96 6.27 -8.74
C ILE A 534 -5.75 5.07 -9.26
N GLY A 535 -5.01 4.05 -9.69
CA GLY A 535 -5.57 2.77 -10.13
C GLY A 535 -5.59 1.75 -8.99
N ILE A 536 -6.73 1.09 -8.80
CA ILE A 536 -6.93 0.03 -7.79
C ILE A 536 -7.29 -1.26 -8.52
N ALA A 537 -6.46 -2.29 -8.42
CA ALA A 537 -6.75 -3.62 -8.95
C ALA A 537 -7.37 -4.51 -7.88
N MET A 538 -8.42 -5.24 -8.26
CA MET A 538 -9.11 -6.21 -7.40
C MET A 538 -8.70 -7.64 -7.74
N GLY A 539 -8.64 -8.51 -6.70
CA GLY A 539 -8.42 -9.94 -6.88
C GLY A 539 -7.14 -10.30 -7.60
N ALA A 540 -6.11 -9.48 -7.50
CA ALA A 540 -4.92 -9.52 -8.36
C ALA A 540 -4.00 -10.73 -8.12
N MET A 541 -4.40 -11.69 -7.28
CA MET A 541 -3.58 -12.87 -6.95
C MET A 541 -3.29 -13.81 -8.14
N GLY A 542 -3.87 -13.55 -9.31
CA GLY A 542 -3.63 -14.33 -10.52
C GLY A 542 -3.23 -13.51 -11.76
N SER A 543 -3.28 -12.17 -11.70
CA SER A 543 -3.02 -11.31 -12.86
C SER A 543 -1.81 -10.42 -12.68
N ASP A 544 -0.69 -10.81 -13.27
CA ASP A 544 0.55 -10.04 -13.28
C ASP A 544 0.37 -8.65 -13.91
N ALA A 545 -0.41 -8.57 -14.99
CA ALA A 545 -0.70 -7.32 -15.67
C ALA A 545 -1.49 -6.33 -14.78
N ALA A 546 -2.42 -6.84 -13.96
CA ALA A 546 -3.16 -6.03 -13.00
C ALA A 546 -2.24 -5.49 -11.90
N ILE A 547 -1.39 -6.38 -11.36
CA ILE A 547 -0.40 -6.00 -10.35
C ILE A 547 0.52 -4.90 -10.89
N GLU A 548 0.97 -4.99 -12.14
CA GLU A 548 1.89 -4.02 -12.72
C GLU A 548 1.22 -2.65 -12.98
N ALA A 549 0.02 -2.66 -13.54
CA ALA A 549 -0.69 -1.45 -13.96
C ALA A 549 -1.29 -0.63 -12.80
N ALA A 550 -1.68 -1.27 -11.69
CA ALA A 550 -2.32 -0.59 -10.58
C ALA A 550 -1.34 0.05 -9.60
N ASP A 551 -1.78 1.10 -8.90
CA ASP A 551 -1.05 1.77 -7.81
C ASP A 551 -1.36 1.17 -6.44
N VAL A 552 -2.55 0.59 -6.33
CA VAL A 552 -3.06 -0.14 -5.15
C VAL A 552 -3.59 -1.48 -5.61
N VAL A 553 -3.23 -2.53 -4.91
CA VAL A 553 -3.65 -3.90 -5.22
C VAL A 553 -4.40 -4.47 -4.01
N LEU A 554 -5.63 -4.91 -4.23
CA LEU A 554 -6.40 -5.66 -3.25
C LEU A 554 -6.12 -7.14 -3.47
N MET A 555 -5.66 -7.81 -2.41
CA MET A 555 -5.18 -9.19 -2.48
C MET A 555 -6.30 -10.21 -2.60
N ASP A 556 -7.50 -9.84 -2.19
CA ASP A 556 -8.72 -10.61 -2.33
C ASP A 556 -9.76 -9.87 -3.18
N ASP A 557 -10.89 -10.54 -3.37
CA ASP A 557 -12.00 -10.05 -4.19
C ASP A 557 -13.07 -9.28 -3.39
N ASP A 558 -12.79 -8.88 -2.13
CA ASP A 558 -13.76 -8.15 -1.32
C ASP A 558 -13.77 -6.63 -1.63
N PRO A 559 -14.85 -6.10 -2.23
CA PRO A 559 -14.98 -4.68 -2.52
C PRO A 559 -14.89 -3.76 -1.30
N LEU A 560 -15.23 -4.24 -0.09
CA LEU A 560 -15.15 -3.43 1.15
C LEU A 560 -13.75 -2.92 1.43
N LYS A 561 -12.72 -3.62 0.97
CA LYS A 561 -11.32 -3.20 1.13
C LYS A 561 -10.99 -1.89 0.43
N ILE A 562 -11.76 -1.49 -0.58
CA ILE A 562 -11.60 -0.17 -1.22
C ILE A 562 -11.88 0.95 -0.21
N SER A 563 -13.00 0.85 0.51
CA SER A 563 -13.35 1.83 1.55
C SER A 563 -12.34 1.83 2.69
N LYS A 564 -11.85 0.64 3.07
CA LYS A 564 -10.83 0.45 4.11
C LYS A 564 -9.50 1.08 3.70
N ALA A 565 -9.08 0.89 2.46
CA ALA A 565 -7.87 1.51 1.89
C ALA A 565 -7.91 3.05 1.97
N ILE A 566 -9.05 3.66 1.61
CA ILE A 566 -9.26 5.10 1.72
C ILE A 566 -9.22 5.57 3.17
N LYS A 567 -9.90 4.87 4.09
CA LYS A 567 -9.92 5.20 5.52
C LYS A 567 -8.52 5.11 6.15
N ILE A 568 -7.74 4.08 5.81
CA ILE A 568 -6.35 3.89 6.26
C ILE A 568 -5.49 5.05 5.76
N SER A 569 -5.59 5.38 4.47
CA SER A 569 -4.83 6.47 3.86
C SER A 569 -5.14 7.81 4.50
N ARG A 570 -6.40 8.11 4.77
CA ARG A 570 -6.83 9.34 5.48
C ARG A 570 -6.34 9.39 6.92
N LYS A 571 -6.36 8.26 7.64
CA LYS A 571 -5.79 8.17 9.00
C LYS A 571 -4.29 8.43 8.99
N CYS A 572 -3.56 7.80 8.06
CA CYS A 572 -2.12 8.01 7.91
C CYS A 572 -1.80 9.49 7.65
N LEU A 573 -2.47 10.11 6.69
CA LEU A 573 -2.25 11.50 6.34
C LEU A 573 -2.60 12.46 7.49
N ARG A 574 -3.66 12.18 8.24
CA ARG A 574 -4.01 12.94 9.47
C ARG A 574 -2.86 12.90 10.49
N ILE A 575 -2.25 11.73 10.71
CA ILE A 575 -1.10 11.57 11.62
C ILE A 575 0.11 12.37 11.09
N VAL A 576 0.36 12.33 9.78
CA VAL A 576 1.41 13.14 9.13
C VAL A 576 1.21 14.63 9.43
N TYR A 577 0.01 15.16 9.18
CA TYR A 577 -0.28 16.57 9.46
C TYR A 577 -0.21 16.92 10.95
N GLN A 578 -0.67 16.03 11.84
CA GLN A 578 -0.51 16.22 13.28
C GLN A 578 0.96 16.37 13.65
N ASN A 579 1.84 15.52 13.14
CA ASN A 579 3.27 15.59 13.40
C ASN A 579 3.90 16.87 12.83
N ILE A 580 3.50 17.28 11.61
CA ILE A 580 4.00 18.52 11.00
C ILE A 580 3.63 19.74 11.86
N ILE A 581 2.34 19.88 12.17
CA ILE A 581 1.84 21.04 12.92
C ILE A 581 2.47 21.07 14.31
N PHE A 582 2.45 19.94 15.03
CA PHE A 582 3.01 19.83 16.36
C PHE A 582 4.50 20.20 16.41
N ALA A 583 5.30 19.60 15.50
CA ALA A 583 6.73 19.86 15.45
C ALA A 583 7.04 21.33 15.09
N LEU A 584 6.34 21.92 14.11
CA LEU A 584 6.57 23.32 13.73
C LEU A 584 6.17 24.30 14.83
N VAL A 585 5.01 24.10 15.46
CA VAL A 585 4.54 25.01 16.55
C VAL A 585 5.53 25.02 17.70
N ILE A 586 5.94 23.86 18.19
CA ILE A 586 6.92 23.79 19.29
C ILE A 586 8.27 24.37 18.86
N LYS A 587 8.74 24.06 17.66
CA LYS A 587 10.01 24.59 17.13
C LYS A 587 10.02 26.12 17.08
N PHE A 588 9.03 26.73 16.46
CA PHE A 588 8.99 28.19 16.35
C PHE A 588 8.83 28.88 17.72
N ALA A 589 8.05 28.28 18.64
CA ALA A 589 7.96 28.78 20.00
C ALA A 589 9.31 28.73 20.72
N CYS A 590 10.02 27.59 20.65
CA CYS A 590 11.34 27.44 21.29
C CYS A 590 12.41 28.31 20.63
N LEU A 591 12.39 28.51 19.31
CA LEU A 591 13.29 29.43 18.60
C LEU A 591 13.09 30.87 19.08
N GLY A 592 11.84 31.33 19.22
CA GLY A 592 11.52 32.64 19.77
C GLY A 592 12.05 32.81 21.20
N LEU A 593 11.78 31.83 22.08
CA LEU A 593 12.28 31.84 23.46
C LEU A 593 13.81 31.79 23.54
N GLY A 594 14.47 31.04 22.63
CA GLY A 594 15.93 31.00 22.54
C GLY A 594 16.55 32.33 22.11
N ALA A 595 15.93 32.99 21.11
CA ALA A 595 16.42 34.29 20.61
C ALA A 595 16.37 35.39 21.70
N ILE A 596 15.31 35.44 22.52
CA ILE A 596 15.20 36.37 23.65
C ILE A 596 15.99 35.94 24.89
N GLY A 597 16.57 34.73 24.88
CA GLY A 597 17.45 34.24 25.96
C GLY A 597 16.71 33.63 27.16
N ILE A 598 15.42 33.31 27.03
CA ILE A 598 14.64 32.58 28.04
C ILE A 598 14.92 31.08 27.98
N ALA A 599 15.05 30.51 26.76
CA ALA A 599 15.35 29.09 26.58
C ALA A 599 16.86 28.84 26.78
N ASN A 600 17.17 27.87 27.62
CA ASN A 600 18.52 27.33 27.81
C ASN A 600 18.75 26.09 26.94
N MET A 601 19.95 25.53 27.02
CA MET A 601 20.32 24.33 26.23
C MET A 601 19.45 23.10 26.55
N TRP A 602 18.93 22.96 27.77
CA TRP A 602 18.01 21.87 28.14
C TRP A 602 16.65 21.99 27.46
N PHE A 603 16.13 23.21 27.30
CA PHE A 603 14.94 23.47 26.48
C PHE A 603 15.19 23.13 25.00
N ALA A 604 16.39 23.45 24.51
CA ALA A 604 16.79 23.11 23.15
C ALA A 604 16.74 21.59 22.90
N ILE A 605 17.30 20.82 23.81
CA ILE A 605 17.31 19.36 23.78
C ILE A 605 15.88 18.82 23.79
N PHE A 606 15.03 19.31 24.70
CA PHE A 606 13.63 18.88 24.76
C PHE A 606 12.87 19.21 23.47
N ALA A 607 13.06 20.40 22.92
CA ALA A 607 12.45 20.85 21.70
C ALA A 607 12.87 20.01 20.47
N ASP A 608 14.05 19.43 20.49
CA ASP A 608 14.53 18.56 19.41
C ASP A 608 14.22 17.07 19.65
N VAL A 609 14.80 16.49 20.67
CA VAL A 609 14.71 15.03 20.94
C VAL A 609 13.35 14.64 21.51
N GLY A 610 12.79 15.43 22.45
CA GLY A 610 11.49 15.15 23.05
C GLY A 610 10.35 15.20 22.03
N VAL A 611 10.33 16.24 21.20
CA VAL A 611 9.33 16.38 20.12
C VAL A 611 9.47 15.26 19.09
N MET A 612 10.69 14.88 18.74
CA MET A 612 10.95 13.76 17.83
C MET A 612 10.39 12.44 18.39
N ILE A 613 10.63 12.12 19.65
CA ILE A 613 10.11 10.89 20.28
C ILE A 613 8.58 10.87 20.26
N ILE A 614 7.94 11.98 20.64
CA ILE A 614 6.47 12.10 20.61
C ILE A 614 5.94 11.90 19.18
N ALA A 615 6.56 12.53 18.19
CA ALA A 615 6.16 12.41 16.79
C ALA A 615 6.34 10.96 16.26
N ILE A 616 7.40 10.26 16.66
CA ILE A 616 7.61 8.84 16.34
C ILE A 616 6.52 7.97 16.98
N LEU A 617 6.21 8.18 18.24
CA LEU A 617 5.15 7.44 18.94
C LEU A 617 3.78 7.66 18.27
N ASN A 618 3.50 8.89 17.83
CA ASN A 618 2.29 9.19 17.07
C ASN A 618 2.30 8.49 15.69
N ALA A 619 3.44 8.48 14.98
CA ALA A 619 3.60 7.82 13.70
C ALA A 619 3.29 6.30 13.75
N ILE A 620 3.72 5.62 14.83
CA ILE A 620 3.45 4.18 15.03
C ILE A 620 1.95 3.88 15.14
N ARG A 621 1.11 4.85 15.52
CA ARG A 621 -0.36 4.68 15.55
C ARG A 621 -0.96 4.39 14.17
N ALA A 622 -0.25 4.73 13.07
CA ALA A 622 -0.68 4.40 11.72
C ALA A 622 -0.70 2.89 11.43
N LEU A 623 0.04 2.07 12.19
CA LEU A 623 -0.01 0.60 12.11
C LEU A 623 -1.33 -0.01 12.62
N ARG A 624 -2.08 0.72 13.46
CA ARG A 624 -3.31 0.19 14.08
C ARG A 624 -4.50 0.47 13.18
N VAL A 625 -4.81 -0.45 12.28
CA VAL A 625 -5.85 -0.29 11.23
C VAL A 625 -7.04 -1.24 11.37
N HIS A 626 -6.99 -2.19 12.31
CA HIS A 626 -7.98 -3.26 12.44
C HIS A 626 -9.41 -2.76 12.68
N ASN A 627 -9.59 -1.61 13.33
CA ASN A 627 -10.91 -1.06 13.70
C ASN A 627 -11.38 0.09 12.76
N LEU A 628 -10.98 0.09 11.48
CA LEU A 628 -11.35 1.14 10.52
C LEU A 628 -12.45 0.74 9.55
#